data_3488d82d704ed64996bfdf2a863e0399
#
_entry.id   3488d82d704ed64996bfdf2a863e0399
#
_cell.length_a   1.000
_cell.length_b   1.000
_cell.length_c   1.000
_cell.angle_alpha   90.00
_cell.angle_beta   90.00
_cell.angle_gamma   90.00
#
_symmetry.space_group_name_H-M   'P 1'
#
loop_
_entity.id
_entity.type
_entity.pdbx_description
1 polymer ?
#
loop_
_entity_poly.entity_id
_entity_poly.type
_entity_poly.pdbx_seq_one_letter_code
_entity_poly.pdbx_strand_id
1 'polypeptide(L)'
;VLGVLFGLQWLAGHAQTAWYTLLFSLVWVTWRSLQKGGWADLARNAVGMLAAGALGFVLSAVQLIPTIEYLLQSQRSIGLDREFALTYSFWPWRLVGLLAPGLFGSPASGTYWGYGNYWEDAIYIGVFPLLMAMGAITSAVWRKDNRRTLSYFLLATSAVVFFLALGKNTPVFRFLFDNVPTFDLFQAPTRWNLLFVFSLSLLSGIGITHWKTPEGRALYWTRLGTAGAGIIGVASYVGAIVLSDVEATFVPAFARAGLFLFASGLLTLFLKKRMEATVLMVVGAFLLIDMVSAGYGLNPSINQEVFQGQSELSKMVEGTERVYMPGDLEEQIKFEQTHRFDTYSPGVDWRLVREVGLPNTTMLDGIRSANNFDPFTTARFENWMSQINSLEPERQVQFLKLAGVRWQAGRDATGFLDVIYKDLGETTRARLLPRAIPVQSQYEALTKLTSTPFEATYEILIEAEDNALPVGSIGDARIIDQSNPNQVHVVSSSQDGGWLLLSESWYPGWRVFIDGEQTDLYRADYLFMGAWVPAGQHRVEFSYRPTYIIPVALMTALGWLGVVLAAVRLRKR
;
A
#
# COMPACT_ATOMS: atom_id res chain seq x y z
N VAL A 1 -5.17 -21.04 -17.44
CA VAL A 1 -4.22 -20.85 -16.32
C VAL A 1 -3.92 -19.37 -16.14
N LEU A 2 -3.42 -18.65 -17.15
CA LEU A 2 -2.98 -17.24 -16.99
C LEU A 2 -4.09 -16.33 -16.45
N GLY A 3 -5.33 -16.44 -16.94
CA GLY A 3 -6.47 -15.66 -16.43
C GLY A 3 -6.80 -15.95 -14.98
N VAL A 4 -6.63 -17.20 -14.52
CA VAL A 4 -6.77 -17.56 -13.10
C VAL A 4 -5.69 -16.88 -12.27
N LEU A 5 -4.44 -16.88 -12.74
CA LEU A 5 -3.34 -16.21 -12.03
C LEU A 5 -3.56 -14.69 -11.93
N PHE A 6 -4.03 -14.05 -12.99
CA PHE A 6 -4.41 -12.63 -12.94
C PHE A 6 -5.55 -12.38 -11.94
N GLY A 7 -6.60 -13.20 -11.96
CA GLY A 7 -7.70 -13.08 -11.01
C GLY A 7 -7.25 -13.21 -9.55
N LEU A 8 -6.42 -14.21 -9.25
CA LEU A 8 -5.85 -14.39 -7.90
C LEU A 8 -4.96 -13.22 -7.48
N GLN A 9 -4.16 -12.68 -8.41
CA GLN A 9 -3.28 -11.56 -8.12
C GLN A 9 -4.07 -10.26 -7.86
N TRP A 10 -5.15 -10.02 -8.61
CA TRP A 10 -6.01 -8.88 -8.36
C TRP A 10 -6.77 -9.00 -7.03
N LEU A 11 -7.23 -10.22 -6.67
CA LEU A 11 -7.82 -10.49 -5.36
C LEU A 11 -6.84 -10.30 -4.20
N ALA A 12 -5.52 -10.36 -4.44
CA ALA A 12 -4.51 -10.07 -3.43
C ALA A 12 -4.44 -8.56 -3.06
N GLY A 13 -5.12 -7.68 -3.81
CA GLY A 13 -5.36 -6.28 -3.44
C GLY A 13 -4.23 -5.29 -3.74
N HIS A 14 -3.06 -5.74 -4.25
CA HIS A 14 -1.96 -4.82 -4.57
C HIS A 14 -1.94 -4.47 -6.08
N ALA A 15 -2.65 -3.41 -6.46
CA ALA A 15 -2.87 -3.02 -7.85
C ALA A 15 -1.57 -2.78 -8.64
N GLN A 16 -0.57 -2.12 -8.04
CA GLN A 16 0.72 -1.80 -8.69
C GLN A 16 1.50 -3.06 -9.08
N THR A 17 1.56 -4.07 -8.21
CA THR A 17 2.21 -5.36 -8.52
C THR A 17 1.50 -6.11 -9.64
N ALA A 18 0.17 -6.07 -9.65
CA ALA A 18 -0.63 -6.66 -10.72
C ALA A 18 -0.39 -5.96 -12.06
N TRP A 19 -0.28 -4.63 -12.05
CA TRP A 19 0.06 -3.83 -13.23
C TRP A 19 1.46 -4.18 -13.77
N TYR A 20 2.49 -4.33 -12.93
CA TYR A 20 3.81 -4.78 -13.35
C TYR A 20 3.77 -6.16 -14.01
N THR A 21 3.02 -7.09 -13.42
CA THR A 21 2.86 -8.45 -13.98
C THR A 21 2.18 -8.42 -15.34
N LEU A 22 1.15 -7.58 -15.50
CA LEU A 22 0.47 -7.41 -16.79
C LEU A 22 1.43 -6.84 -17.85
N LEU A 23 2.14 -5.76 -17.54
CA LEU A 23 3.10 -5.14 -18.46
C LEU A 23 4.22 -6.11 -18.85
N PHE A 24 4.81 -6.81 -17.88
CA PHE A 24 5.83 -7.81 -18.14
C PHE A 24 5.29 -8.95 -19.01
N SER A 25 4.07 -9.43 -18.75
CA SER A 25 3.43 -10.46 -19.54
C SER A 25 3.18 -10.04 -20.99
N LEU A 26 2.76 -8.79 -21.21
CA LEU A 26 2.59 -8.21 -22.55
C LEU A 26 3.92 -8.14 -23.30
N VAL A 27 4.97 -7.65 -22.66
CA VAL A 27 6.33 -7.58 -23.25
C VAL A 27 6.86 -8.98 -23.55
N TRP A 28 6.70 -9.93 -22.62
CA TRP A 28 7.08 -11.32 -22.83
C TRP A 28 6.35 -11.98 -24.00
N VAL A 29 5.03 -11.86 -24.04
CA VAL A 29 4.21 -12.45 -25.13
C VAL A 29 4.56 -11.84 -26.48
N THR A 30 4.74 -10.52 -26.53
CA THR A 30 5.14 -9.81 -27.75
C THR A 30 6.49 -10.31 -28.25
N TRP A 31 7.51 -10.27 -27.39
CA TRP A 31 8.84 -10.76 -27.74
C TRP A 31 8.82 -12.23 -28.21
N ARG A 32 8.13 -13.09 -27.47
CA ARG A 32 8.09 -14.52 -27.78
C ARG A 32 7.34 -14.85 -29.07
N SER A 33 6.26 -14.13 -29.34
CA SER A 33 5.46 -14.29 -30.55
C SER A 33 6.26 -13.87 -31.79
N LEU A 34 6.91 -12.70 -31.73
CA LEU A 34 7.72 -12.20 -32.85
C LEU A 34 8.91 -13.12 -33.16
N GLN A 35 9.49 -13.78 -32.16
CA GLN A 35 10.55 -14.77 -32.36
C GLN A 35 10.11 -16.05 -33.07
N LYS A 36 8.87 -16.52 -32.82
CA LYS A 36 8.41 -17.84 -33.29
C LYS A 36 7.69 -17.79 -34.63
N GLY A 37 6.73 -16.90 -34.78
CA GLY A 37 5.82 -16.87 -35.92
C GLY A 37 5.46 -15.47 -36.40
N GLY A 38 6.19 -14.45 -35.94
CA GLY A 38 6.00 -13.07 -36.37
C GLY A 38 4.64 -12.47 -35.98
N TRP A 39 4.11 -11.63 -36.84
CA TRP A 39 2.87 -10.87 -36.57
C TRP A 39 1.63 -11.74 -36.42
N ALA A 40 1.55 -12.90 -37.14
CA ALA A 40 0.42 -13.81 -37.02
C ALA A 40 0.33 -14.47 -35.65
N ASP A 41 1.48 -14.90 -35.11
CA ASP A 41 1.55 -15.42 -33.74
C ASP A 41 1.27 -14.35 -32.70
N LEU A 42 1.73 -13.11 -32.93
CA LEU A 42 1.44 -11.99 -32.05
C LEU A 42 -0.08 -11.73 -31.98
N ALA A 43 -0.77 -11.66 -33.13
CA ALA A 43 -2.21 -11.42 -33.16
C ALA A 43 -2.98 -12.52 -32.39
N ARG A 44 -2.63 -13.81 -32.65
CA ARG A 44 -3.25 -14.94 -31.95
C ARG A 44 -3.03 -14.89 -30.43
N ASN A 45 -1.79 -14.61 -30.00
CA ASN A 45 -1.45 -14.58 -28.59
C ASN A 45 -1.99 -13.31 -27.90
N ALA A 46 -2.15 -12.20 -28.62
CA ALA A 46 -2.83 -11.00 -28.12
C ALA A 46 -4.30 -11.29 -27.76
N VAL A 47 -5.01 -12.03 -28.65
CA VAL A 47 -6.38 -12.51 -28.33
C VAL A 47 -6.38 -13.39 -27.08
N GLY A 48 -5.39 -14.28 -26.94
CA GLY A 48 -5.23 -15.09 -25.73
C GLY A 48 -4.97 -14.27 -24.48
N MET A 49 -4.18 -13.21 -24.57
CA MET A 49 -3.94 -12.27 -23.48
C MET A 49 -5.19 -11.48 -23.08
N LEU A 50 -5.94 -11.00 -24.08
CA LEU A 50 -7.22 -10.32 -23.83
C LEU A 50 -8.22 -11.25 -23.14
N ALA A 51 -8.33 -12.50 -23.61
CA ALA A 51 -9.19 -13.50 -22.98
C ALA A 51 -8.74 -13.84 -21.55
N ALA A 52 -7.43 -13.94 -21.31
CA ALA A 52 -6.88 -14.12 -19.95
C ALA A 52 -7.17 -12.93 -19.04
N GLY A 53 -7.01 -11.71 -19.55
CA GLY A 53 -7.35 -10.48 -18.82
C GLY A 53 -8.84 -10.41 -18.49
N ALA A 54 -9.71 -10.68 -19.47
CA ALA A 54 -11.16 -10.71 -19.27
C ALA A 54 -11.58 -11.77 -18.25
N LEU A 55 -11.02 -12.97 -18.33
CA LEU A 55 -11.26 -14.01 -17.32
C LEU A 55 -10.77 -13.58 -15.95
N GLY A 56 -9.57 -13.02 -15.85
CA GLY A 56 -9.03 -12.48 -14.59
C GLY A 56 -9.96 -11.43 -13.99
N PHE A 57 -10.44 -10.50 -14.81
CA PHE A 57 -11.39 -9.47 -14.39
C PHE A 57 -12.67 -10.09 -13.82
N VAL A 58 -13.29 -11.04 -14.52
CA VAL A 58 -14.49 -11.74 -14.03
C VAL A 58 -14.25 -12.44 -12.69
N LEU A 59 -13.10 -13.13 -12.54
CA LEU A 59 -12.74 -13.85 -11.32
C LEU A 59 -12.48 -12.95 -10.11
N SER A 60 -12.14 -11.70 -10.35
CA SER A 60 -11.82 -10.72 -9.30
C SER A 60 -12.76 -9.52 -9.28
N ALA A 61 -13.86 -9.56 -10.02
CA ALA A 61 -14.77 -8.44 -10.19
C ALA A 61 -15.35 -7.94 -8.84
N VAL A 62 -15.60 -8.84 -7.88
CA VAL A 62 -16.05 -8.50 -6.52
C VAL A 62 -15.08 -7.57 -5.78
N GLN A 63 -13.81 -7.60 -6.12
CA GLN A 63 -12.78 -6.71 -5.60
C GLN A 63 -12.56 -5.50 -6.50
N LEU A 64 -12.45 -5.72 -7.83
CA LEU A 64 -12.06 -4.67 -8.77
C LEU A 64 -13.12 -3.62 -8.96
N ILE A 65 -14.42 -3.98 -9.05
CA ILE A 65 -15.48 -3.00 -9.30
C ILE A 65 -15.63 -2.01 -8.15
N PRO A 66 -15.71 -2.45 -6.86
CA PRO A 66 -15.68 -1.50 -5.74
C PRO A 66 -14.39 -0.68 -5.67
N THR A 67 -13.23 -1.27 -6.01
CA THR A 67 -11.95 -0.55 -6.03
C THR A 67 -11.93 0.54 -7.10
N ILE A 68 -12.48 0.28 -8.29
CA ILE A 68 -12.59 1.27 -9.37
C ILE A 68 -13.55 2.41 -8.94
N GLU A 69 -14.71 2.08 -8.35
CA GLU A 69 -15.62 3.10 -7.83
C GLU A 69 -14.93 3.97 -6.78
N TYR A 70 -14.23 3.35 -5.83
CA TYR A 70 -13.49 4.07 -4.80
C TYR A 70 -12.38 4.96 -5.38
N LEU A 71 -11.65 4.46 -6.38
CA LEU A 71 -10.63 5.23 -7.10
C LEU A 71 -11.24 6.49 -7.73
N LEU A 72 -12.40 6.37 -8.37
CA LEU A 72 -13.10 7.50 -8.99
C LEU A 72 -13.58 8.55 -7.97
N GLN A 73 -13.82 8.16 -6.71
CA GLN A 73 -14.18 9.06 -5.60
C GLN A 73 -12.95 9.59 -4.84
N SER A 74 -11.76 9.05 -5.08
CA SER A 74 -10.54 9.40 -4.36
C SER A 74 -9.85 10.61 -5.00
N GLN A 75 -8.93 11.21 -4.26
CA GLN A 75 -8.03 12.24 -4.77
C GLN A 75 -7.14 11.72 -5.92
N ARG A 76 -6.93 10.41 -6.04
CA ARG A 76 -6.17 9.79 -7.13
C ARG A 76 -6.92 9.75 -8.46
N SER A 77 -8.20 10.13 -8.50
CA SER A 77 -8.98 10.19 -9.75
C SER A 77 -8.44 11.19 -10.77
N ILE A 78 -7.72 12.21 -10.31
CA ILE A 78 -7.07 13.25 -11.15
C ILE A 78 -5.58 12.97 -11.39
N GLY A 79 -5.09 11.78 -11.00
CA GLY A 79 -3.66 11.41 -11.00
C GLY A 79 -2.96 11.79 -9.69
N LEU A 80 -1.77 11.24 -9.50
CA LEU A 80 -0.93 11.58 -8.34
C LEU A 80 -0.15 12.87 -8.61
N ASP A 81 0.13 13.61 -7.54
CA ASP A 81 1.15 14.65 -7.60
C ASP A 81 2.50 14.01 -7.99
N ARG A 82 3.20 14.64 -8.93
CA ARG A 82 4.45 14.09 -9.47
C ARG A 82 5.55 13.99 -8.42
N GLU A 83 5.69 14.98 -7.54
CA GLU A 83 6.74 14.96 -6.53
C GLU A 83 6.47 13.87 -5.48
N PHE A 84 5.22 13.75 -5.07
CA PHE A 84 4.79 12.67 -4.20
C PHE A 84 5.00 11.28 -4.84
N ALA A 85 4.62 11.11 -6.10
CA ALA A 85 4.81 9.84 -6.82
C ALA A 85 6.29 9.44 -6.92
N LEU A 86 7.20 10.42 -7.05
CA LEU A 86 8.64 10.21 -7.19
C LEU A 86 9.41 10.16 -5.86
N THR A 87 8.76 10.25 -4.72
CA THR A 87 9.39 10.28 -3.38
C THR A 87 10.35 9.10 -3.18
N TYR A 88 9.91 7.89 -3.49
CA TYR A 88 10.73 6.68 -3.39
C TYR A 88 11.31 6.32 -4.76
N SER A 89 12.39 7.00 -5.12
CA SER A 89 13.18 6.74 -6.33
C SER A 89 14.49 6.06 -5.96
N PHE A 90 14.85 5.00 -6.68
CA PHE A 90 16.06 4.24 -6.41
C PHE A 90 17.32 5.05 -6.73
N TRP A 91 18.30 5.02 -5.84
CA TRP A 91 19.60 5.66 -6.06
C TRP A 91 20.63 4.67 -6.62
N PRO A 92 21.38 5.02 -7.68
CA PRO A 92 22.27 4.07 -8.36
C PRO A 92 23.30 3.39 -7.46
N TRP A 93 23.84 4.11 -6.47
CA TRP A 93 24.83 3.54 -5.54
C TRP A 93 24.24 2.44 -4.63
N ARG A 94 22.92 2.35 -4.47
CA ARG A 94 22.28 1.29 -3.72
C ARG A 94 22.38 -0.08 -4.40
N LEU A 95 22.84 -0.15 -5.65
CA LEU A 95 23.21 -1.42 -6.29
C LEU A 95 24.25 -2.22 -5.48
N VAL A 96 25.04 -1.57 -4.64
CA VAL A 96 25.94 -2.27 -3.71
C VAL A 96 25.18 -3.22 -2.79
N GLY A 97 23.90 -2.96 -2.52
CA GLY A 97 23.01 -3.83 -1.77
C GLY A 97 22.81 -5.22 -2.37
N LEU A 98 23.11 -5.42 -3.67
CA LEU A 98 23.18 -6.77 -4.28
C LEU A 98 24.29 -7.64 -3.69
N LEU A 99 25.34 -7.04 -3.13
CA LEU A 99 26.46 -7.75 -2.50
C LEU A 99 26.43 -7.58 -0.97
N ALA A 100 26.16 -6.36 -0.50
CA ALA A 100 26.22 -5.97 0.91
C ALA A 100 24.91 -5.30 1.36
N PRO A 101 23.82 -6.07 1.58
CA PRO A 101 22.50 -5.51 1.88
C PRO A 101 22.46 -4.68 3.17
N GLY A 102 23.35 -4.96 4.13
CA GLY A 102 23.46 -4.21 5.39
C GLY A 102 24.40 -3.00 5.35
N LEU A 103 24.94 -2.60 4.17
CA LEU A 103 25.92 -1.50 4.09
C LEU A 103 25.35 -0.17 4.62
N PHE A 104 24.09 0.11 4.36
CA PHE A 104 23.42 1.31 4.83
C PHE A 104 22.78 1.14 6.22
N GLY A 105 23.21 0.14 6.98
CA GLY A 105 22.59 -0.24 8.24
C GLY A 105 21.32 -1.05 8.04
N SER A 106 20.59 -1.27 9.14
CA SER A 106 19.34 -2.04 9.15
C SER A 106 18.31 -1.40 10.10
N PRO A 107 17.04 -1.33 9.70
CA PRO A 107 15.97 -0.94 10.61
C PRO A 107 15.86 -1.85 11.84
N ALA A 108 16.17 -3.14 11.69
CA ALA A 108 16.13 -4.12 12.76
C ALA A 108 17.10 -3.82 13.92
N SER A 109 18.21 -3.16 13.62
CA SER A 109 19.22 -2.74 14.62
C SER A 109 19.17 -1.25 14.94
N GLY A 110 18.25 -0.49 14.33
CA GLY A 110 18.18 0.97 14.49
C GLY A 110 19.36 1.74 13.88
N THR A 111 20.16 1.06 13.03
CA THR A 111 21.38 1.63 12.44
C THR A 111 21.20 2.10 11.00
N TYR A 112 19.97 2.08 10.47
CA TYR A 112 19.73 2.50 9.09
C TYR A 112 19.98 4.00 8.92
N TRP A 113 20.89 4.34 8.00
CA TRP A 113 21.24 5.71 7.67
C TRP A 113 21.04 6.03 6.16
N GLY A 114 20.52 5.05 5.40
CA GLY A 114 20.24 5.23 3.97
C GLY A 114 19.09 6.20 3.73
N TYR A 115 19.09 6.81 2.54
CA TYR A 115 18.00 7.66 2.08
C TYR A 115 16.76 6.84 1.73
N GLY A 116 15.57 7.33 2.09
CA GLY A 116 14.30 6.72 1.75
C GLY A 116 13.94 5.52 2.62
N ASN A 117 13.12 4.65 2.08
CA ASN A 117 12.61 3.49 2.79
C ASN A 117 13.47 2.25 2.51
N TYR A 118 13.93 1.58 3.56
CA TYR A 118 14.77 0.39 3.45
C TYR A 118 14.12 -0.73 2.62
N TRP A 119 12.83 -1.00 2.90
CA TRP A 119 12.09 -2.11 2.27
C TRP A 119 11.82 -1.86 0.80
N GLU A 120 11.50 -0.62 0.41
CA GLU A 120 11.25 -0.25 -0.97
C GLU A 120 12.50 -0.41 -1.84
N ASP A 121 13.69 -0.22 -1.27
CA ASP A 121 14.96 -0.32 -1.97
C ASP A 121 15.64 -1.69 -1.87
N ALA A 122 14.98 -2.70 -1.27
CA ALA A 122 15.53 -4.02 -1.10
C ALA A 122 15.63 -4.77 -2.45
N ILE A 123 16.87 -5.05 -2.90
CA ILE A 123 17.15 -5.73 -4.18
C ILE A 123 17.99 -6.99 -4.03
N TYR A 124 18.21 -7.46 -2.80
CA TYR A 124 19.10 -8.57 -2.53
C TYR A 124 18.52 -9.91 -3.00
N ILE A 125 19.29 -10.66 -3.80
CA ILE A 125 18.92 -11.99 -4.32
C ILE A 125 19.80 -13.11 -3.79
N GLY A 126 20.79 -12.78 -2.98
CA GLY A 126 21.88 -13.67 -2.56
C GLY A 126 23.13 -13.55 -3.44
N VAL A 127 24.28 -13.71 -2.80
CA VAL A 127 25.59 -13.57 -3.50
C VAL A 127 25.81 -14.68 -4.51
N PHE A 128 25.51 -15.92 -4.18
CA PHE A 128 25.67 -17.05 -5.11
C PHE A 128 24.74 -16.93 -6.33
N PRO A 129 23.43 -16.63 -6.19
CA PRO A 129 22.56 -16.33 -7.34
C PRO A 129 23.08 -15.19 -8.22
N LEU A 130 23.60 -14.12 -7.62
CA LEU A 130 24.17 -13.01 -8.38
C LEU A 130 25.36 -13.45 -9.22
N LEU A 131 26.27 -14.24 -8.66
CA LEU A 131 27.41 -14.81 -9.38
C LEU A 131 26.94 -15.70 -10.55
N MET A 132 25.92 -16.52 -10.33
CA MET A 132 25.31 -17.34 -11.39
C MET A 132 24.67 -16.48 -12.49
N ALA A 133 23.96 -15.42 -12.15
CA ALA A 133 23.37 -14.49 -13.13
C ALA A 133 24.45 -13.83 -14.00
N MET A 134 25.56 -13.40 -13.41
CA MET A 134 26.72 -12.89 -14.16
C MET A 134 27.28 -13.96 -15.12
N GLY A 135 27.34 -15.23 -14.69
CA GLY A 135 27.71 -16.35 -15.54
C GLY A 135 26.77 -16.55 -16.74
N ALA A 136 25.46 -16.37 -16.56
CA ALA A 136 24.48 -16.40 -17.65
C ALA A 136 24.73 -15.29 -18.67
N ILE A 137 24.97 -14.07 -18.23
CA ILE A 137 25.20 -12.90 -19.07
C ILE A 137 26.50 -13.07 -19.87
N THR A 138 27.60 -13.41 -19.21
CA THR A 138 28.91 -13.59 -19.87
C THR A 138 28.89 -14.74 -20.87
N SER A 139 28.20 -15.85 -20.54
CA SER A 139 28.10 -16.99 -21.45
C SER A 139 27.18 -16.75 -22.67
N ALA A 140 26.20 -15.84 -22.54
CA ALA A 140 25.28 -15.52 -23.64
C ALA A 140 26.02 -15.02 -24.89
N VAL A 141 27.19 -14.38 -24.73
CA VAL A 141 28.00 -13.89 -25.84
C VAL A 141 28.46 -15.04 -26.76
N TRP A 142 28.78 -16.22 -26.20
CA TRP A 142 29.33 -17.37 -26.96
C TRP A 142 28.33 -18.48 -27.24
N ARG A 143 27.15 -18.44 -26.64
CA ARG A 143 26.09 -19.43 -26.88
C ARG A 143 25.38 -19.20 -28.20
N LYS A 144 24.94 -20.30 -28.84
CA LYS A 144 24.13 -20.28 -30.07
C LYS A 144 22.74 -20.93 -29.87
N ASP A 145 22.35 -21.19 -28.63
CA ASP A 145 21.09 -21.82 -28.27
C ASP A 145 20.00 -20.81 -27.89
N ASN A 146 18.76 -21.30 -27.68
CA ASN A 146 17.62 -20.48 -27.28
C ASN A 146 17.82 -19.77 -25.93
N ARG A 147 18.72 -20.26 -25.07
CA ARG A 147 19.04 -19.64 -23.78
C ARG A 147 19.81 -18.34 -23.95
N ARG A 148 20.57 -18.19 -25.03
CA ARG A 148 21.23 -16.91 -25.40
C ARG A 148 20.20 -15.80 -25.55
N THR A 149 19.17 -16.04 -26.34
CA THR A 149 18.13 -15.05 -26.64
C THR A 149 17.30 -14.71 -25.39
N LEU A 150 17.03 -15.74 -24.56
CA LEU A 150 16.37 -15.53 -23.28
C LEU A 150 17.23 -14.73 -22.31
N SER A 151 18.54 -14.99 -22.24
CA SER A 151 19.45 -14.22 -21.39
C SER A 151 19.52 -12.74 -21.82
N TYR A 152 19.55 -12.46 -23.14
CA TYR A 152 19.51 -11.08 -23.62
C TYR A 152 18.17 -10.39 -23.33
N PHE A 153 17.06 -11.10 -23.46
CA PHE A 153 15.75 -10.58 -23.09
C PHE A 153 15.70 -10.20 -21.61
N LEU A 154 16.10 -11.10 -20.72
CA LEU A 154 16.12 -10.85 -19.28
C LEU A 154 17.09 -9.72 -18.88
N LEU A 155 18.26 -9.66 -19.54
CA LEU A 155 19.22 -8.58 -19.32
C LEU A 155 18.65 -7.23 -19.78
N ALA A 156 18.04 -7.18 -20.96
CA ALA A 156 17.40 -5.98 -21.47
C ALA A 156 16.24 -5.54 -20.55
N THR A 157 15.40 -6.49 -20.11
CA THR A 157 14.35 -6.22 -19.13
C THR A 157 14.93 -5.66 -17.83
N SER A 158 15.99 -6.29 -17.27
CA SER A 158 16.66 -5.80 -16.07
C SER A 158 17.15 -4.36 -16.24
N ALA A 159 17.77 -4.05 -17.38
CA ALA A 159 18.26 -2.70 -17.67
C ALA A 159 17.09 -1.68 -17.75
N VAL A 160 16.04 -1.99 -18.51
CA VAL A 160 14.88 -1.09 -18.66
C VAL A 160 14.21 -0.85 -17.31
N VAL A 161 13.87 -1.90 -16.56
CA VAL A 161 13.18 -1.75 -15.27
C VAL A 161 14.06 -1.06 -14.22
N PHE A 162 15.37 -1.26 -14.28
CA PHE A 162 16.31 -0.52 -13.44
C PHE A 162 16.26 0.99 -13.74
N PHE A 163 16.27 1.39 -15.04
CA PHE A 163 16.12 2.79 -15.40
C PHE A 163 14.77 3.37 -14.96
N LEU A 164 13.70 2.57 -14.98
CA LEU A 164 12.40 2.98 -14.45
C LEU A 164 12.45 3.14 -12.92
N ALA A 165 13.13 2.25 -12.21
CA ALA A 165 13.29 2.32 -10.76
C ALA A 165 14.05 3.58 -10.30
N LEU A 166 14.94 4.14 -11.13
CA LEU A 166 15.67 5.37 -10.83
C LEU A 166 14.75 6.59 -10.65
N GLY A 167 13.53 6.56 -11.15
CA GLY A 167 12.51 7.58 -10.92
C GLY A 167 12.99 9.00 -11.18
N LYS A 168 13.04 9.84 -10.15
CA LYS A 168 13.50 11.25 -10.24
C LYS A 168 14.98 11.40 -10.62
N ASN A 169 15.78 10.36 -10.47
CA ASN A 169 17.22 10.38 -10.75
C ASN A 169 17.51 10.25 -12.25
N THR A 170 16.48 10.05 -13.11
CA THR A 170 16.59 10.05 -14.57
C THR A 170 15.38 10.75 -15.20
N PRO A 171 15.51 11.30 -16.42
CA PRO A 171 14.37 11.89 -17.12
C PRO A 171 13.36 10.84 -17.63
N VAL A 172 13.74 9.57 -17.71
CA VAL A 172 12.94 8.51 -18.35
C VAL A 172 11.60 8.32 -17.65
N PHE A 173 11.60 8.11 -16.34
CA PHE A 173 10.35 7.89 -15.61
C PHE A 173 9.48 9.15 -15.59
N ARG A 174 10.08 10.33 -15.47
CA ARG A 174 9.34 11.61 -15.53
C ARG A 174 8.60 11.75 -16.85
N PHE A 175 9.27 11.45 -17.97
CA PHE A 175 8.63 11.49 -19.30
C PHE A 175 7.46 10.50 -19.38
N LEU A 176 7.61 9.28 -18.88
CA LEU A 176 6.54 8.29 -18.89
C LEU A 176 5.38 8.71 -17.98
N PHE A 177 5.65 9.24 -16.80
CA PHE A 177 4.65 9.75 -15.88
C PHE A 177 3.78 10.84 -16.50
N ASP A 178 4.42 11.79 -17.19
CA ASP A 178 3.73 12.94 -17.78
C ASP A 178 3.00 12.60 -19.11
N ASN A 179 3.40 11.53 -19.83
CA ASN A 179 2.94 11.30 -21.22
C ASN A 179 2.32 9.92 -21.46
N VAL A 180 2.51 8.95 -20.59
CA VAL A 180 2.04 7.58 -20.81
C VAL A 180 0.96 7.23 -19.80
N PRO A 181 -0.29 6.96 -20.24
CA PRO A 181 -1.38 6.61 -19.34
C PRO A 181 -1.01 5.49 -18.38
N THR A 182 -1.51 5.55 -17.17
CA THR A 182 -1.31 4.61 -16.06
C THR A 182 0.00 4.72 -15.28
N PHE A 183 1.02 5.41 -15.80
CA PHE A 183 2.23 5.66 -15.03
C PHE A 183 2.02 6.68 -13.90
N ASP A 184 1.05 7.56 -14.07
CA ASP A 184 0.59 8.57 -13.10
C ASP A 184 -0.31 8.02 -11.97
N LEU A 185 -0.70 6.75 -12.04
CA LEU A 185 -1.57 6.11 -11.03
C LEU A 185 -0.80 5.56 -9.83
N PHE A 186 0.52 5.37 -9.94
CA PHE A 186 1.31 4.66 -8.94
C PHE A 186 2.51 5.46 -8.48
N GLN A 187 2.77 5.35 -7.17
CA GLN A 187 3.95 5.95 -6.53
C GLN A 187 5.11 4.96 -6.42
N ALA A 188 6.27 5.46 -5.96
CA ALA A 188 7.45 4.67 -5.66
C ALA A 188 8.04 3.94 -6.89
N PRO A 189 8.69 4.69 -7.80
CA PRO A 189 9.39 4.08 -8.95
C PRO A 189 10.36 2.97 -8.57
N THR A 190 10.97 3.04 -7.38
CA THR A 190 11.88 2.00 -6.88
C THR A 190 11.25 0.60 -6.90
N ARG A 191 9.92 0.47 -6.84
CA ARG A 191 9.20 -0.82 -6.90
C ARG A 191 9.36 -1.56 -8.22
N TRP A 192 9.81 -0.90 -9.29
CA TRP A 192 10.23 -1.59 -10.52
C TRP A 192 11.36 -2.58 -10.28
N ASN A 193 12.10 -2.44 -9.18
CA ASN A 193 13.11 -3.40 -8.74
C ASN A 193 12.54 -4.82 -8.51
N LEU A 194 11.22 -4.97 -8.32
CA LEU A 194 10.57 -6.27 -8.29
C LEU A 194 10.87 -7.08 -9.57
N LEU A 195 10.71 -6.45 -10.74
CA LEU A 195 11.00 -7.08 -12.02
C LEU A 195 12.51 -7.20 -12.30
N PHE A 196 13.31 -6.30 -11.74
CA PHE A 196 14.77 -6.40 -11.77
C PHE A 196 15.25 -7.66 -11.03
N VAL A 197 14.84 -7.84 -9.78
CA VAL A 197 15.15 -9.00 -8.94
C VAL A 197 14.62 -10.30 -9.58
N PHE A 198 13.39 -10.27 -10.11
CA PHE A 198 12.81 -11.40 -10.83
C PHE A 198 13.67 -11.82 -12.04
N SER A 199 14.07 -10.86 -12.87
CA SER A 199 14.89 -11.11 -14.06
C SER A 199 16.28 -11.65 -13.69
N LEU A 200 16.92 -11.09 -12.66
CA LEU A 200 18.19 -11.59 -12.16
C LEU A 200 18.09 -13.00 -11.60
N SER A 201 17.00 -13.32 -10.91
CA SER A 201 16.74 -14.67 -10.36
C SER A 201 16.59 -15.70 -11.48
N LEU A 202 15.91 -15.36 -12.57
CA LEU A 202 15.81 -16.23 -13.74
C LEU A 202 17.16 -16.39 -14.46
N LEU A 203 17.93 -15.31 -14.59
CA LEU A 203 19.31 -15.36 -15.11
C LEU A 203 20.19 -16.28 -14.27
N SER A 204 20.04 -16.23 -12.94
CA SER A 204 20.76 -17.13 -12.02
C SER A 204 20.47 -18.61 -12.33
N GLY A 205 19.20 -18.97 -12.55
CA GLY A 205 18.79 -20.31 -12.96
C GLY A 205 19.39 -20.76 -14.30
N ILE A 206 19.52 -19.84 -15.26
CA ILE A 206 20.21 -20.10 -16.54
C ILE A 206 21.72 -20.26 -16.29
N GLY A 207 22.29 -19.41 -15.47
CA GLY A 207 23.72 -19.38 -15.18
C GLY A 207 24.24 -20.66 -14.53
N ILE A 208 23.51 -21.24 -13.58
CA ILE A 208 23.93 -22.48 -12.91
C ILE A 208 24.11 -23.63 -13.92
N THR A 209 23.35 -23.69 -14.99
CA THR A 209 23.54 -24.70 -16.04
C THR A 209 24.82 -24.51 -16.82
N HIS A 210 25.25 -23.26 -16.98
CA HIS A 210 26.51 -22.91 -17.61
C HIS A 210 27.71 -23.27 -16.73
N TRP A 211 27.63 -22.96 -15.44
CA TRP A 211 28.69 -23.26 -14.47
C TRP A 211 28.86 -24.75 -14.22
N LYS A 212 27.81 -25.56 -14.45
CA LYS A 212 27.89 -27.04 -14.36
C LYS A 212 28.76 -27.68 -15.45
N THR A 213 28.72 -27.11 -16.66
CA THR A 213 29.38 -27.70 -17.83
C THR A 213 29.98 -26.63 -18.73
N PRO A 214 30.92 -25.82 -18.22
CA PRO A 214 31.56 -24.82 -19.05
C PRO A 214 32.53 -25.47 -20.01
N GLU A 215 32.53 -25.00 -21.28
CA GLU A 215 33.42 -25.47 -22.33
C GLU A 215 34.11 -24.29 -23.02
N GLY A 216 35.32 -24.49 -23.55
CA GLY A 216 36.04 -23.49 -24.31
C GLY A 216 36.26 -22.16 -23.57
N ARG A 217 35.89 -21.05 -24.24
CA ARG A 217 35.98 -19.69 -23.63
C ARG A 217 35.11 -19.53 -22.38
N ALA A 218 34.02 -20.24 -22.31
CA ALA A 218 33.14 -20.23 -21.14
C ALA A 218 33.82 -20.82 -19.90
N LEU A 219 34.64 -21.86 -20.06
CA LEU A 219 35.47 -22.43 -18.99
C LEU A 219 36.48 -21.40 -18.45
N TYR A 220 37.12 -20.66 -19.34
CA TYR A 220 38.05 -19.58 -18.95
C TYR A 220 37.35 -18.52 -18.10
N TRP A 221 36.20 -17.99 -18.59
CA TRP A 221 35.46 -16.96 -17.87
C TRP A 221 34.87 -17.46 -16.55
N THR A 222 34.42 -18.74 -16.50
CA THR A 222 33.97 -19.36 -15.24
C THR A 222 35.07 -19.40 -14.21
N ARG A 223 36.26 -19.86 -14.62
CA ARG A 223 37.47 -19.91 -13.72
C ARG A 223 37.89 -18.51 -13.28
N LEU A 224 37.90 -17.55 -14.20
CA LEU A 224 38.23 -16.17 -13.89
C LEU A 224 37.19 -15.57 -12.92
N GLY A 225 35.92 -15.80 -13.15
CA GLY A 225 34.82 -15.36 -12.26
C GLY A 225 34.90 -15.97 -10.86
N THR A 226 35.23 -17.27 -10.77
CA THR A 226 35.45 -17.95 -9.48
C THR A 226 36.67 -17.37 -8.74
N ALA A 227 37.79 -17.19 -9.44
CA ALA A 227 38.98 -16.59 -8.85
C ALA A 227 38.73 -15.12 -8.43
N GLY A 228 38.03 -14.36 -9.29
CA GLY A 228 37.65 -12.99 -9.01
C GLY A 228 36.76 -12.86 -7.78
N ALA A 229 35.73 -13.71 -7.67
CA ALA A 229 34.84 -13.75 -6.49
C ALA A 229 35.64 -14.05 -5.21
N GLY A 230 36.58 -15.00 -5.28
CA GLY A 230 37.45 -15.32 -4.15
C GLY A 230 38.36 -14.14 -3.75
N ILE A 231 38.98 -13.47 -4.72
CA ILE A 231 39.85 -12.30 -4.47
C ILE A 231 39.04 -11.13 -3.89
N ILE A 232 37.91 -10.81 -4.51
CA ILE A 232 37.01 -9.74 -4.01
C ILE A 232 36.50 -10.09 -2.61
N GLY A 233 36.17 -11.36 -2.36
CA GLY A 233 35.76 -11.84 -1.05
C GLY A 233 36.83 -11.60 0.03
N VAL A 234 38.07 -11.98 -0.23
CA VAL A 234 39.20 -11.74 0.68
C VAL A 234 39.47 -10.24 0.84
N ALA A 235 39.46 -9.47 -0.25
CA ALA A 235 39.68 -8.02 -0.20
C ALA A 235 38.55 -7.31 0.61
N SER A 236 37.31 -7.72 0.45
CA SER A 236 36.20 -7.19 1.23
C SER A 236 36.32 -7.48 2.73
N TYR A 237 36.79 -8.69 3.10
CA TYR A 237 37.02 -9.06 4.48
C TYR A 237 38.20 -8.27 5.11
N VAL A 238 39.30 -8.12 4.37
CA VAL A 238 40.41 -7.28 4.80
C VAL A 238 40.00 -5.82 4.90
N GLY A 239 39.23 -5.33 3.93
CA GLY A 239 38.66 -3.98 3.95
C GLY A 239 37.78 -3.73 5.18
N ALA A 240 36.99 -4.72 5.60
CA ALA A 240 36.19 -4.65 6.82
C ALA A 240 37.08 -4.40 8.06
N ILE A 241 38.19 -5.11 8.17
CA ILE A 241 39.14 -4.93 9.29
C ILE A 241 39.78 -3.54 9.25
N VAL A 242 40.22 -3.09 8.07
CA VAL A 242 40.88 -1.78 7.89
C VAL A 242 39.93 -0.61 8.12
N LEU A 243 38.66 -0.77 7.77
CA LEU A 243 37.62 0.27 7.90
C LEU A 243 36.88 0.21 9.23
N SER A 244 37.32 -0.62 10.18
CA SER A 244 36.63 -0.78 11.48
C SER A 244 36.46 0.51 12.27
N ASP A 245 37.33 1.46 12.08
CA ASP A 245 37.32 2.74 12.79
C ASP A 245 36.52 3.85 12.07
N VAL A 246 36.03 3.56 10.83
CA VAL A 246 35.34 4.59 10.03
C VAL A 246 33.85 4.63 10.30
N GLU A 247 33.18 3.48 10.25
CA GLU A 247 31.73 3.39 10.41
C GLU A 247 31.34 1.98 10.87
N ALA A 248 30.60 1.89 11.97
CA ALA A 248 30.21 0.62 12.61
C ALA A 248 29.38 -0.31 11.71
N THR A 249 28.69 0.23 10.70
CA THR A 249 27.88 -0.56 9.76
C THR A 249 28.71 -1.19 8.65
N PHE A 250 29.86 -0.63 8.29
CA PHE A 250 30.70 -1.11 7.18
C PHE A 250 31.37 -2.45 7.50
N VAL A 251 31.86 -2.63 8.70
CA VAL A 251 32.56 -3.84 9.10
C VAL A 251 31.72 -5.10 8.92
N PRO A 252 30.52 -5.21 9.53
CA PRO A 252 29.71 -6.41 9.36
C PRO A 252 29.21 -6.59 7.92
N ALA A 253 28.91 -5.51 7.19
CA ALA A 253 28.43 -5.57 5.82
C ALA A 253 29.49 -6.10 4.85
N PHE A 254 30.72 -5.57 4.92
CA PHE A 254 31.83 -6.03 4.08
C PHE A 254 32.34 -7.41 4.47
N ALA A 255 32.41 -7.73 5.77
CA ALA A 255 32.78 -9.05 6.25
C ALA A 255 31.79 -10.12 5.76
N ARG A 256 30.48 -9.84 5.85
CA ARG A 256 29.43 -10.70 5.34
C ARG A 256 29.56 -10.86 3.81
N ALA A 257 29.65 -9.78 3.06
CA ALA A 257 29.80 -9.81 1.60
C ALA A 257 31.03 -10.63 1.19
N GLY A 258 32.17 -10.42 1.88
CA GLY A 258 33.41 -11.15 1.67
C GLY A 258 33.27 -12.64 1.91
N LEU A 259 32.67 -13.03 3.03
CA LEU A 259 32.43 -14.42 3.38
C LEU A 259 31.55 -15.14 2.34
N PHE A 260 30.43 -14.54 1.98
CA PHE A 260 29.51 -15.15 1.02
C PHE A 260 30.04 -15.15 -0.41
N LEU A 261 30.83 -14.14 -0.82
CA LEU A 261 31.55 -14.15 -2.10
C LEU A 261 32.59 -15.27 -2.17
N PHE A 262 33.41 -15.38 -1.16
CA PHE A 262 34.42 -16.43 -1.07
C PHE A 262 33.80 -17.82 -1.08
N ALA A 263 32.79 -18.05 -0.23
CA ALA A 263 32.08 -19.33 -0.16
C ALA A 263 31.34 -19.64 -1.48
N SER A 264 30.73 -18.64 -2.12
CA SER A 264 30.09 -18.78 -3.44
C SER A 264 31.11 -19.18 -4.51
N GLY A 265 32.29 -18.57 -4.50
CA GLY A 265 33.37 -18.95 -5.38
C GLY A 265 33.78 -20.41 -5.17
N LEU A 266 33.98 -20.84 -3.94
CA LEU A 266 34.28 -22.24 -3.62
C LEU A 266 33.20 -23.21 -4.07
N LEU A 267 31.93 -22.90 -3.84
CA LEU A 267 30.81 -23.74 -4.26
C LEU A 267 30.79 -23.99 -5.77
N THR A 268 31.24 -23.02 -6.59
CA THR A 268 31.29 -23.22 -8.04
C THR A 268 32.24 -24.35 -8.47
N LEU A 269 33.27 -24.67 -7.67
CA LEU A 269 34.19 -25.75 -7.95
C LEU A 269 33.53 -27.13 -7.83
N PHE A 270 32.50 -27.27 -7.07
CA PHE A 270 31.75 -28.50 -6.85
C PHE A 270 30.57 -28.68 -7.81
N LEU A 271 30.25 -27.69 -8.64
CA LEU A 271 29.20 -27.80 -9.65
C LEU A 271 29.61 -28.76 -10.77
N LYS A 272 28.85 -29.83 -10.95
CA LYS A 272 29.09 -30.87 -11.96
C LYS A 272 27.83 -31.10 -12.79
N LYS A 273 27.97 -31.77 -13.95
CA LYS A 273 26.85 -32.08 -14.85
C LYS A 273 25.75 -32.90 -14.16
N ARG A 274 26.14 -33.86 -13.32
CA ARG A 274 25.24 -34.60 -12.45
C ARG A 274 25.61 -34.24 -11.02
N MET A 275 24.79 -33.47 -10.35
CA MET A 275 24.99 -33.12 -8.95
C MET A 275 24.34 -34.21 -8.09
N GLU A 276 25.10 -34.71 -7.13
CA GLU A 276 24.58 -35.58 -6.08
C GLU A 276 23.56 -34.80 -5.22
N ALA A 277 22.59 -35.51 -4.64
CA ALA A 277 21.58 -34.91 -3.76
C ALA A 277 22.24 -34.10 -2.61
N THR A 278 23.36 -34.59 -2.10
CA THR A 278 24.14 -33.91 -1.05
C THR A 278 24.63 -32.51 -1.50
N VAL A 279 25.14 -32.38 -2.73
CA VAL A 279 25.59 -31.07 -3.22
C VAL A 279 24.42 -30.12 -3.40
N LEU A 280 23.26 -30.60 -3.87
CA LEU A 280 22.04 -29.81 -3.96
C LEU A 280 21.58 -29.31 -2.60
N MET A 281 21.62 -30.18 -1.58
CA MET A 281 21.30 -29.82 -0.19
C MET A 281 22.26 -28.77 0.36
N VAL A 282 23.57 -28.93 0.12
CA VAL A 282 24.56 -27.94 0.57
C VAL A 282 24.36 -26.57 -0.10
N VAL A 283 24.12 -26.54 -1.41
CA VAL A 283 23.80 -25.29 -2.12
C VAL A 283 22.51 -24.68 -1.58
N GLY A 284 21.47 -25.50 -1.38
CA GLY A 284 20.20 -25.03 -0.82
C GLY A 284 20.33 -24.47 0.60
N ALA A 285 21.06 -25.17 1.46
CA ALA A 285 21.34 -24.70 2.82
C ALA A 285 22.15 -23.40 2.82
N PHE A 286 23.17 -23.29 1.95
CA PHE A 286 23.94 -22.08 1.78
C PHE A 286 23.08 -20.89 1.36
N LEU A 287 22.21 -21.07 0.35
CA LEU A 287 21.26 -20.04 -0.10
C LEU A 287 20.31 -19.64 1.04
N LEU A 288 19.80 -20.60 1.78
CA LEU A 288 18.92 -20.32 2.90
C LEU A 288 19.62 -19.49 3.98
N ILE A 289 20.83 -19.87 4.37
CA ILE A 289 21.63 -19.13 5.35
C ILE A 289 21.94 -17.71 4.85
N ASP A 290 22.29 -17.53 3.59
CA ASP A 290 22.55 -16.24 3.00
C ASP A 290 21.30 -15.33 3.04
N MET A 291 20.17 -15.82 2.56
CA MET A 291 18.93 -15.07 2.51
C MET A 291 18.38 -14.77 3.91
N VAL A 292 18.37 -15.76 4.80
CA VAL A 292 17.90 -15.58 6.19
C VAL A 292 18.79 -14.59 6.94
N SER A 293 20.10 -14.68 6.79
CA SER A 293 21.04 -13.75 7.45
C SER A 293 20.88 -12.30 6.95
N ALA A 294 20.46 -12.11 5.69
CA ALA A 294 20.19 -10.79 5.15
C ALA A 294 18.85 -10.19 5.63
N GLY A 295 17.86 -11.06 5.84
CA GLY A 295 16.52 -10.65 6.25
C GLY A 295 16.24 -10.77 7.75
N TYR A 296 17.22 -11.24 8.54
CA TYR A 296 17.01 -11.48 9.98
C TYR A 296 16.64 -10.18 10.71
N GLY A 297 15.57 -10.25 11.50
CA GLY A 297 15.09 -9.12 12.31
C GLY A 297 14.31 -8.06 11.53
N LEU A 298 14.20 -8.16 10.19
CA LEU A 298 13.42 -7.18 9.39
C LEU A 298 11.90 -7.31 9.56
N ASN A 299 11.42 -8.45 10.06
CA ASN A 299 10.04 -8.64 10.49
C ASN A 299 10.02 -8.65 12.03
N PRO A 300 9.80 -7.50 12.67
CA PRO A 300 9.78 -7.43 14.12
C PRO A 300 8.60 -8.24 14.67
N SER A 301 8.82 -8.86 15.82
CA SER A 301 7.75 -9.44 16.63
C SER A 301 7.49 -8.56 17.82
N ILE A 302 6.23 -8.43 18.20
CA ILE A 302 5.79 -7.67 19.37
C ILE A 302 5.17 -8.61 20.38
N ASN A 303 5.28 -8.28 21.67
CA ASN A 303 4.63 -9.04 22.72
C ASN A 303 3.11 -8.95 22.57
N GLN A 304 2.41 -10.07 22.67
CA GLN A 304 0.95 -10.16 22.60
C GLN A 304 0.25 -9.28 23.66
N GLU A 305 0.91 -8.98 24.76
CA GLU A 305 0.39 -8.12 25.83
C GLU A 305 0.02 -6.72 25.34
N VAL A 306 0.65 -6.23 24.25
CA VAL A 306 0.28 -4.93 23.61
C VAL A 306 -1.17 -4.91 23.12
N PHE A 307 -1.71 -6.07 22.76
CA PHE A 307 -3.09 -6.23 22.30
C PHE A 307 -4.08 -6.55 23.42
N GLN A 308 -3.60 -6.76 24.66
CA GLN A 308 -4.43 -7.10 25.80
C GLN A 308 -4.71 -5.86 26.67
N GLY A 309 -5.80 -5.95 27.45
CA GLY A 309 -6.22 -4.88 28.34
C GLY A 309 -6.87 -3.70 27.59
N GLN A 310 -7.09 -2.61 28.29
CA GLN A 310 -7.64 -1.36 27.81
C GLN A 310 -6.60 -0.25 27.92
N SER A 311 -6.55 0.64 26.92
CA SER A 311 -5.72 1.85 27.01
C SER A 311 -6.32 2.87 27.99
N GLU A 312 -5.50 3.77 28.53
CA GLU A 312 -5.99 4.90 29.35
C GLU A 312 -6.96 5.76 28.55
N LEU A 313 -6.70 5.94 27.25
CA LEU A 313 -7.60 6.67 26.36
C LEU A 313 -8.99 6.02 26.33
N SER A 314 -9.09 4.68 26.34
CA SER A 314 -10.38 3.98 26.31
C SER A 314 -11.20 4.14 27.59
N LYS A 315 -10.58 4.48 28.70
CA LYS A 315 -11.27 4.79 29.95
C LYS A 315 -11.89 6.19 29.96
N MET A 316 -11.38 7.07 29.12
CA MET A 316 -11.80 8.47 29.03
C MET A 316 -12.89 8.68 27.95
N VAL A 317 -12.80 7.95 26.84
CA VAL A 317 -13.71 8.10 25.69
C VAL A 317 -14.94 7.21 25.87
N GLU A 318 -16.12 7.82 25.95
CA GLU A 318 -17.37 7.13 26.15
C GLU A 318 -18.28 7.13 24.90
N GLY A 319 -19.08 6.10 24.75
CA GLY A 319 -20.17 6.04 23.77
C GLY A 319 -19.74 6.13 22.31
N THR A 320 -20.30 7.09 21.58
CA THR A 320 -20.06 7.28 20.13
C THR A 320 -19.14 8.44 19.79
N GLU A 321 -18.47 8.98 20.78
CA GLU A 321 -17.56 10.11 20.66
C GLU A 321 -16.37 9.76 19.77
N ARG A 322 -15.77 10.80 19.16
CA ARG A 322 -14.55 10.66 18.34
C ARG A 322 -13.38 11.38 18.96
N VAL A 323 -12.21 10.79 18.72
CA VAL A 323 -10.93 11.43 18.98
C VAL A 323 -10.37 12.02 17.68
N TYR A 324 -9.48 13.01 17.80
CA TYR A 324 -8.74 13.57 16.68
C TYR A 324 -7.29 13.79 17.09
N MET A 325 -6.35 13.38 16.26
CA MET A 325 -4.92 13.64 16.43
C MET A 325 -4.45 14.60 15.33
N PRO A 326 -3.92 15.79 15.66
CA PRO A 326 -3.35 16.71 14.68
C PRO A 326 -2.22 16.07 13.88
N GLY A 327 -2.14 16.38 12.57
CA GLY A 327 -1.20 15.72 11.67
C GLY A 327 0.27 15.98 12.01
N ASP A 328 0.61 17.17 12.49
CA ASP A 328 1.95 17.51 12.97
C ASP A 328 2.36 16.70 14.20
N LEU A 329 1.43 16.47 15.13
CA LEU A 329 1.65 15.61 16.29
C LEU A 329 1.81 14.13 15.87
N GLU A 330 0.99 13.68 14.95
CA GLU A 330 1.07 12.34 14.38
C GLU A 330 2.43 12.09 13.72
N GLU A 331 2.91 13.02 12.89
CA GLU A 331 4.20 12.93 12.21
C GLU A 331 5.36 12.88 13.19
N GLN A 332 5.32 13.70 14.22
CA GLN A 332 6.35 13.71 15.26
C GLN A 332 6.40 12.41 16.05
N ILE A 333 5.25 11.84 16.42
CA ILE A 333 5.18 10.56 17.12
C ILE A 333 5.74 9.46 16.23
N LYS A 334 5.42 9.46 14.95
CA LYS A 334 5.83 8.42 14.01
C LYS A 334 7.30 8.49 13.63
N PHE A 335 7.87 9.67 13.45
CA PHE A 335 9.14 9.80 12.72
C PHE A 335 10.22 10.57 13.47
N GLU A 336 9.90 11.40 14.46
CA GLU A 336 10.88 12.30 15.05
C GLU A 336 11.28 11.94 16.48
N GLN A 337 10.34 11.62 17.36
CA GLN A 337 10.61 11.65 18.80
C GLN A 337 10.56 10.29 19.51
N THR A 338 9.54 9.46 19.26
CA THR A 338 9.32 8.28 20.10
C THR A 338 9.47 7.00 19.33
N HIS A 339 8.86 6.96 18.17
CA HIS A 339 8.78 5.79 17.34
C HIS A 339 9.23 6.16 15.94
N ARG A 340 10.40 5.70 15.58
CA ARG A 340 10.81 5.81 14.19
C ARG A 340 10.29 4.60 13.47
N PHE A 341 9.16 4.71 12.78
CA PHE A 341 8.60 3.62 11.96
C PHE A 341 9.50 3.20 10.79
N ASP A 342 10.50 3.99 10.47
CA ASP A 342 11.58 3.64 9.56
C ASP A 342 12.68 2.78 10.23
N THR A 343 12.63 2.63 11.56
CA THR A 343 13.55 1.79 12.34
C THR A 343 12.76 0.99 13.38
N TYR A 344 12.94 -0.31 13.42
CA TYR A 344 12.38 -1.15 14.49
C TYR A 344 13.40 -1.30 15.63
N SER A 345 13.54 -0.27 16.41
CA SER A 345 14.45 -0.32 17.56
C SER A 345 13.96 -1.36 18.58
N PRO A 346 14.78 -2.33 18.99
CA PRO A 346 14.37 -3.40 19.90
C PRO A 346 13.91 -2.96 21.29
N GLY A 347 14.13 -1.70 21.66
CA GLY A 347 13.77 -1.14 22.97
C GLY A 347 12.47 -0.32 23.01
N VAL A 348 11.73 -0.25 21.89
CA VAL A 348 10.49 0.55 21.84
C VAL A 348 9.35 -0.15 22.58
N ASP A 349 8.75 0.55 23.54
CA ASP A 349 7.49 0.08 24.17
C ASP A 349 6.30 0.43 23.26
N TRP A 350 5.87 -0.52 22.44
CA TRP A 350 4.76 -0.37 21.51
C TRP A 350 3.39 -0.14 22.19
N ARG A 351 3.29 -0.36 23.51
CA ARG A 351 2.08 -0.01 24.28
C ARG A 351 1.86 1.49 24.27
N LEU A 352 2.93 2.27 24.32
CA LEU A 352 2.84 3.74 24.25
C LEU A 352 2.16 4.23 22.97
N VAL A 353 2.37 3.55 21.81
CA VAL A 353 1.71 3.87 20.54
C VAL A 353 0.18 3.73 20.66
N ARG A 354 -0.27 2.69 21.37
CA ARG A 354 -1.68 2.46 21.65
C ARG A 354 -2.24 3.44 22.68
N GLU A 355 -1.48 3.72 23.76
CA GLU A 355 -1.88 4.65 24.82
C GLU A 355 -2.05 6.08 24.31
N VAL A 356 -1.18 6.52 23.39
CA VAL A 356 -1.30 7.84 22.76
C VAL A 356 -2.42 7.91 21.71
N GLY A 357 -3.08 6.80 21.41
CA GLY A 357 -4.20 6.77 20.45
C GLY A 357 -3.81 7.14 19.02
N LEU A 358 -2.62 6.72 18.58
CA LEU A 358 -2.19 6.97 17.20
C LEU A 358 -3.27 6.46 16.22
N PRO A 359 -3.59 7.19 15.12
CA PRO A 359 -4.62 6.77 14.17
C PRO A 359 -4.49 5.31 13.76
N ASN A 360 -5.61 4.60 13.67
CA ASN A 360 -5.80 3.15 13.49
C ASN A 360 -5.49 2.29 14.73
N THR A 361 -4.62 2.68 15.68
CA THR A 361 -4.42 1.89 16.90
C THR A 361 -5.63 1.96 17.83
N THR A 362 -6.39 3.05 17.75
CA THR A 362 -7.65 3.26 18.50
C THR A 362 -8.69 2.18 18.23
N MET A 363 -8.63 1.49 17.08
CA MET A 363 -9.51 0.36 16.75
C MET A 363 -9.36 -0.82 17.71
N LEU A 364 -8.18 -1.00 18.33
CA LEU A 364 -7.95 -2.06 19.31
C LEU A 364 -8.82 -1.89 20.56
N ASP A 365 -9.18 -0.66 20.88
CA ASP A 365 -10.02 -0.29 22.01
C ASP A 365 -11.46 0.04 21.61
N GLY A 366 -11.82 -0.09 20.34
CA GLY A 366 -13.13 0.30 19.81
C GLY A 366 -13.38 1.81 19.80
N ILE A 367 -12.34 2.63 19.98
CA ILE A 367 -12.43 4.09 19.96
C ILE A 367 -12.52 4.57 18.51
N ARG A 368 -13.45 5.47 18.24
CA ARG A 368 -13.64 6.08 16.93
C ARG A 368 -12.71 7.27 16.76
N SER A 369 -12.04 7.34 15.62
CA SER A 369 -11.20 8.49 15.25
C SER A 369 -11.82 9.29 14.11
N ALA A 370 -11.62 10.59 14.09
CA ALA A 370 -12.01 11.46 12.98
C ALA A 370 -11.01 11.37 11.83
N ASN A 371 -9.76 11.10 12.13
CA ASN A 371 -8.70 10.82 11.15
C ASN A 371 -8.24 9.36 11.24
N ASN A 372 -7.71 8.85 10.14
CA ASN A 372 -7.13 7.52 10.03
C ASN A 372 -5.78 7.59 9.32
N PHE A 373 -5.03 6.51 9.42
CA PHE A 373 -3.84 6.32 8.61
C PHE A 373 -4.18 5.37 7.45
N ASP A 374 -4.78 5.93 6.39
CA ASP A 374 -5.09 5.20 5.18
C ASP A 374 -4.52 5.97 3.97
N PRO A 375 -3.63 5.36 3.19
CA PRO A 375 -3.02 6.01 2.03
C PRO A 375 -4.01 6.20 0.85
N PHE A 376 -5.25 5.73 1.00
CA PHE A 376 -6.27 5.77 -0.04
C PHE A 376 -7.61 6.20 0.53
N THR A 377 -7.90 7.51 0.45
CA THR A 377 -9.09 8.15 1.01
C THR A 377 -9.90 8.86 -0.08
N THR A 378 -11.15 9.21 0.22
CA THR A 378 -11.98 9.99 -0.71
C THR A 378 -11.48 11.43 -0.80
N ALA A 379 -11.61 12.04 -1.99
CA ALA A 379 -11.15 13.41 -2.21
C ALA A 379 -11.84 14.42 -1.27
N ARG A 380 -13.12 14.21 -0.96
CA ARG A 380 -13.85 15.08 -0.01
C ARG A 380 -13.32 14.97 1.41
N PHE A 381 -12.99 13.75 1.85
CA PHE A 381 -12.40 13.55 3.18
C PHE A 381 -11.04 14.24 3.29
N GLU A 382 -10.17 14.08 2.30
CA GLU A 382 -8.87 14.75 2.27
C GLU A 382 -8.99 16.28 2.27
N ASN A 383 -9.89 16.82 1.46
CA ASN A 383 -10.14 18.26 1.44
C ASN A 383 -10.67 18.76 2.80
N TRP A 384 -11.56 17.98 3.45
CA TRP A 384 -12.05 18.29 4.79
C TRP A 384 -10.92 18.33 5.81
N MET A 385 -10.06 17.32 5.83
CA MET A 385 -8.90 17.24 6.74
C MET A 385 -7.90 18.36 6.48
N SER A 386 -7.65 18.67 5.21
CA SER A 386 -6.79 19.81 4.84
C SER A 386 -7.33 21.15 5.35
N GLN A 387 -8.67 21.35 5.28
CA GLN A 387 -9.28 22.56 5.82
C GLN A 387 -9.11 22.64 7.35
N ILE A 388 -9.35 21.55 8.09
CA ILE A 388 -9.15 21.53 9.55
C ILE A 388 -7.75 22.03 9.90
N ASN A 389 -6.72 21.55 9.20
CA ASN A 389 -5.33 21.91 9.48
C ASN A 389 -4.98 23.37 9.12
N SER A 390 -5.78 24.02 8.27
CA SER A 390 -5.54 25.40 7.80
C SER A 390 -6.34 26.46 8.55
N LEU A 391 -7.33 26.08 9.38
CA LEU A 391 -8.21 26.98 10.07
C LEU A 391 -7.60 27.52 11.37
N GLU A 392 -8.00 28.73 11.76
CA GLU A 392 -7.74 29.27 13.08
C GLU A 392 -8.32 28.37 14.20
N PRO A 393 -7.68 28.32 15.39
CA PRO A 393 -8.02 27.34 16.44
C PRO A 393 -9.52 27.28 16.81
N GLU A 394 -10.19 28.43 16.90
CA GLU A 394 -11.62 28.48 17.25
C GLU A 394 -12.49 27.86 16.16
N ARG A 395 -12.18 28.12 14.90
CA ARG A 395 -12.84 27.52 13.74
C ARG A 395 -12.53 26.05 13.60
N GLN A 396 -11.30 25.65 13.86
CA GLN A 396 -10.89 24.25 13.88
C GLN A 396 -11.76 23.44 14.84
N VAL A 397 -11.97 23.96 16.07
CA VAL A 397 -12.84 23.30 17.06
C VAL A 397 -14.27 23.14 16.55
N GLN A 398 -14.82 24.16 15.86
CA GLN A 398 -16.16 24.07 15.28
C GLN A 398 -16.22 22.96 14.22
N PHE A 399 -15.25 22.86 13.31
CA PHE A 399 -15.15 21.82 12.31
C PHE A 399 -15.02 20.42 12.92
N LEU A 400 -14.21 20.27 13.97
CA LEU A 400 -14.06 19.02 14.69
C LEU A 400 -15.37 18.60 15.36
N LYS A 401 -16.11 19.55 15.95
CA LYS A 401 -17.44 19.28 16.51
C LYS A 401 -18.47 18.87 15.46
N LEU A 402 -18.41 19.44 14.23
CA LEU A 402 -19.24 18.98 13.13
C LEU A 402 -18.99 17.50 12.80
N ALA A 403 -17.74 17.05 12.90
CA ALA A 403 -17.38 15.64 12.72
C ALA A 403 -17.67 14.75 13.94
N GLY A 404 -18.24 15.28 15.00
CA GLY A 404 -18.53 14.54 16.24
C GLY A 404 -17.28 14.26 17.09
N VAL A 405 -16.24 15.09 16.98
CA VAL A 405 -15.03 15.00 17.78
C VAL A 405 -15.23 15.71 19.13
N ARG A 406 -15.04 15.00 20.21
CA ARG A 406 -15.00 15.56 21.56
C ARG A 406 -13.57 15.73 22.06
N TRP A 407 -12.69 14.82 21.72
CA TRP A 407 -11.35 14.72 22.27
C TRP A 407 -10.28 15.02 21.22
N GLN A 408 -9.52 16.08 21.44
CA GLN A 408 -8.40 16.46 20.55
C GLN A 408 -7.07 16.18 21.25
N ALA A 409 -6.21 15.37 20.60
CA ALA A 409 -4.85 15.16 21.06
C ALA A 409 -4.03 16.45 20.99
N GLY A 410 -3.18 16.65 21.98
CA GLY A 410 -2.25 17.76 22.07
C GLY A 410 -1.02 17.35 22.86
N ARG A 411 -0.09 18.28 23.05
CA ARG A 411 1.11 18.06 23.88
C ARG A 411 0.90 18.60 25.28
N ASP A 412 1.49 17.93 26.25
CA ASP A 412 1.66 18.51 27.55
C ASP A 412 2.66 19.69 27.51
N ALA A 413 2.47 20.65 28.40
CA ALA A 413 3.32 21.85 28.54
C ALA A 413 4.80 21.53 28.85
N THR A 414 5.10 20.32 29.32
CA THR A 414 6.45 19.87 29.65
C THR A 414 7.29 19.47 28.44
N GLY A 415 6.66 19.33 27.24
CA GLY A 415 7.35 18.99 25.98
C GLY A 415 7.90 17.58 25.88
N PHE A 416 7.71 16.74 26.90
CA PHE A 416 7.98 15.30 26.86
C PHE A 416 6.70 14.58 26.49
N LEU A 417 6.77 13.69 25.60
CA LEU A 417 5.90 12.67 25.00
C LEU A 417 4.51 12.33 25.62
N ASP A 418 4.06 13.07 26.61
CA ASP A 418 2.73 12.90 27.15
C ASP A 418 1.72 13.56 26.23
N VAL A 419 1.13 12.74 25.36
CA VAL A 419 -0.04 13.14 24.59
C VAL A 419 -1.20 13.29 25.56
N ILE A 420 -1.72 14.49 25.64
CA ILE A 420 -2.92 14.79 26.42
C ILE A 420 -4.11 14.98 25.49
N TYR A 421 -5.29 14.63 25.96
CA TYR A 421 -6.53 14.84 25.22
C TYR A 421 -7.30 16.00 25.85
N LYS A 422 -7.51 17.04 25.05
CA LYS A 422 -8.32 18.20 25.42
C LYS A 422 -9.80 17.89 25.14
N ASP A 423 -10.67 18.07 26.12
CA ASP A 423 -12.12 18.05 25.93
C ASP A 423 -12.56 19.33 25.18
N LEU A 424 -13.12 19.18 24.01
CA LEU A 424 -13.70 20.25 23.20
C LEU A 424 -15.13 20.61 23.63
N GLY A 425 -15.68 19.87 24.58
CA GLY A 425 -17.07 19.96 25.06
C GLY A 425 -17.99 19.02 24.30
N GLU A 426 -19.19 18.83 24.86
CA GLU A 426 -20.19 17.90 24.36
C GLU A 426 -20.48 18.10 22.87
N THR A 427 -20.57 17.00 22.17
CA THR A 427 -20.96 16.93 20.76
C THR A 427 -21.64 15.61 20.49
N THR A 428 -22.53 15.60 19.50
CA THR A 428 -23.25 14.40 19.05
C THR A 428 -23.03 14.20 17.56
N ARG A 429 -22.93 12.94 17.15
CA ARG A 429 -22.80 12.59 15.74
C ARG A 429 -24.13 12.54 14.98
N ALA A 430 -25.25 12.53 15.70
CA ALA A 430 -26.60 12.68 15.15
C ALA A 430 -27.22 13.93 15.72
N ARG A 431 -27.72 14.83 14.86
CA ARG A 431 -28.34 16.12 15.24
C ARG A 431 -29.58 16.35 14.41
N LEU A 432 -30.63 16.83 15.02
CA LEU A 432 -31.87 17.20 14.32
C LEU A 432 -32.01 18.72 14.30
N LEU A 433 -31.86 19.31 13.11
CA LEU A 433 -31.70 20.74 12.88
C LEU A 433 -32.94 21.30 12.15
N PRO A 434 -33.41 22.52 12.49
CA PRO A 434 -34.64 23.07 11.93
C PRO A 434 -34.48 23.58 10.49
N ARG A 435 -33.31 24.04 10.08
CA ARG A 435 -33.13 24.77 8.83
C ARG A 435 -32.08 24.18 7.94
N ALA A 436 -32.42 23.89 6.70
CA ALA A 436 -31.44 23.56 5.67
C ALA A 436 -31.15 24.78 4.78
N ILE A 437 -29.86 24.93 4.42
CA ILE A 437 -29.42 25.91 3.45
C ILE A 437 -28.99 25.14 2.20
N PRO A 438 -29.69 25.30 1.09
CA PRO A 438 -29.33 24.64 -0.16
C PRO A 438 -28.01 25.17 -0.70
N VAL A 439 -27.17 24.28 -1.23
CA VAL A 439 -25.92 24.58 -1.92
C VAL A 439 -25.86 23.78 -3.22
N GLN A 440 -25.37 24.44 -4.29
CA GLN A 440 -25.36 23.87 -5.65
C GLN A 440 -24.12 23.05 -5.96
N SER A 441 -23.08 23.16 -5.14
CA SER A 441 -21.79 22.50 -5.38
C SER A 441 -21.01 22.23 -4.10
N GLN A 442 -20.10 21.26 -4.18
CA GLN A 442 -19.14 21.01 -3.11
C GLN A 442 -18.28 22.23 -2.76
N TYR A 443 -17.92 23.04 -3.77
CA TYR A 443 -17.12 24.25 -3.56
C TYR A 443 -17.91 25.28 -2.74
N GLU A 444 -19.18 25.50 -3.08
CA GLU A 444 -20.07 26.41 -2.34
C GLU A 444 -20.27 25.91 -0.89
N ALA A 445 -20.50 24.59 -0.71
CA ALA A 445 -20.64 24.00 0.63
C ALA A 445 -19.41 24.28 1.49
N LEU A 446 -18.21 23.98 0.97
CA LEU A 446 -16.97 24.20 1.70
C LEU A 446 -16.71 25.67 1.99
N THR A 447 -16.96 26.56 1.02
CA THR A 447 -16.81 28.00 1.18
C THR A 447 -17.74 28.54 2.27
N LYS A 448 -19.00 28.14 2.29
CA LYS A 448 -19.95 28.53 3.33
C LYS A 448 -19.52 28.06 4.72
N LEU A 449 -19.00 26.82 4.84
CA LEU A 449 -18.49 26.31 6.11
C LEU A 449 -17.27 27.06 6.60
N THR A 450 -16.37 27.50 5.70
CA THR A 450 -15.07 28.10 6.07
C THR A 450 -15.09 29.61 6.20
N SER A 451 -15.91 30.33 5.43
CA SER A 451 -15.82 31.79 5.27
C SER A 451 -16.98 32.60 5.85
N THR A 452 -18.14 31.99 6.09
CA THR A 452 -19.33 32.67 6.61
C THR A 452 -19.65 32.26 8.06
N PRO A 453 -20.31 33.12 8.85
CA PRO A 453 -20.91 32.69 10.10
C PRO A 453 -21.94 31.58 9.79
N PHE A 454 -21.61 30.36 10.17
CA PHE A 454 -22.44 29.17 10.01
C PHE A 454 -22.84 28.68 11.40
N GLU A 455 -24.15 28.66 11.69
CA GLU A 455 -24.68 28.23 12.98
C GLU A 455 -24.94 26.73 13.00
N ALA A 456 -23.89 25.92 13.16
CA ALA A 456 -23.94 24.46 13.14
C ALA A 456 -24.92 23.80 14.13
N THR A 457 -25.41 24.56 15.11
CA THR A 457 -26.44 24.13 16.06
C THR A 457 -27.88 24.36 15.57
N TYR A 458 -28.04 25.11 14.49
CA TYR A 458 -29.33 25.50 13.95
C TYR A 458 -29.48 25.21 12.45
N GLU A 459 -28.41 25.18 11.71
CA GLU A 459 -28.40 25.09 10.27
C GLU A 459 -27.60 23.86 9.78
N ILE A 460 -28.03 23.32 8.64
CA ILE A 460 -27.34 22.26 7.88
C ILE A 460 -27.23 22.69 6.41
N LEU A 461 -26.07 22.51 5.81
CA LEU A 461 -25.92 22.70 4.36
C LEU A 461 -26.35 21.42 3.64
N ILE A 462 -27.23 21.55 2.66
CA ILE A 462 -27.73 20.41 1.86
C ILE A 462 -27.36 20.63 0.39
N GLU A 463 -26.65 19.69 -0.22
CA GLU A 463 -26.41 19.70 -1.66
C GLU A 463 -27.70 19.29 -2.38
N ALA A 464 -28.46 20.27 -2.87
CA ALA A 464 -29.73 20.09 -3.57
C ALA A 464 -29.91 21.16 -4.65
N GLU A 465 -30.58 20.79 -5.73
CA GLU A 465 -30.95 21.72 -6.81
C GLU A 465 -32.18 22.57 -6.41
N ASP A 466 -33.04 22.03 -5.55
CA ASP A 466 -34.23 22.72 -5.09
C ASP A 466 -33.92 23.68 -3.93
N ASN A 467 -34.40 24.93 -4.08
CA ASN A 467 -34.25 25.96 -3.07
C ASN A 467 -35.37 25.95 -2.01
N ALA A 468 -36.44 25.19 -2.24
CA ALA A 468 -37.60 25.10 -1.35
C ALA A 468 -37.49 23.91 -0.38
N LEU A 469 -36.46 23.89 0.44
CA LEU A 469 -36.26 22.85 1.47
C LEU A 469 -37.21 23.11 2.67
N PRO A 470 -37.81 22.05 3.27
CA PRO A 470 -38.68 22.18 4.41
C PRO A 470 -37.97 22.80 5.62
N VAL A 471 -38.71 23.55 6.41
CA VAL A 471 -38.28 24.13 7.69
C VAL A 471 -39.02 23.42 8.83
N GLY A 472 -38.27 23.00 9.84
CA GLY A 472 -38.79 22.31 10.99
C GLY A 472 -38.49 23.00 12.33
N SER A 473 -38.37 22.22 13.37
CA SER A 473 -38.00 22.67 14.72
C SER A 473 -36.73 21.95 15.20
N ILE A 474 -36.04 22.53 16.17
CA ILE A 474 -34.99 21.84 16.90
C ILE A 474 -35.58 20.61 17.57
N GLY A 475 -34.88 19.49 17.47
CA GLY A 475 -35.30 18.24 18.07
C GLY A 475 -34.12 17.44 18.62
N ASP A 476 -34.45 16.30 19.20
CA ASP A 476 -33.45 15.35 19.72
C ASP A 476 -33.17 14.28 18.70
N ALA A 477 -31.91 13.89 18.61
CA ALA A 477 -31.45 12.76 17.83
C ALA A 477 -30.36 11.98 18.56
N ARG A 478 -30.47 10.67 18.64
CA ARG A 478 -29.54 9.81 19.33
C ARG A 478 -29.28 8.52 18.56
N ILE A 479 -28.04 8.18 18.36
CA ILE A 479 -27.60 6.87 17.83
C ILE A 479 -27.91 5.82 18.90
N ILE A 480 -28.66 4.80 18.53
CA ILE A 480 -29.07 3.71 19.43
C ILE A 480 -28.34 2.41 19.12
N ASP A 481 -27.88 2.21 17.88
CA ASP A 481 -27.08 1.06 17.48
C ASP A 481 -26.18 1.41 16.31
N GLN A 482 -24.94 0.95 16.37
CA GLN A 482 -23.94 1.03 15.32
C GLN A 482 -22.92 -0.12 15.46
N SER A 483 -23.38 -1.27 15.88
CA SER A 483 -22.57 -2.50 15.99
C SER A 483 -22.15 -3.02 14.61
N ASN A 484 -22.97 -2.80 13.59
CA ASN A 484 -22.65 -3.07 12.20
C ASN A 484 -22.12 -1.77 11.53
N PRO A 485 -20.89 -1.73 11.01
CA PRO A 485 -20.34 -0.54 10.35
C PRO A 485 -21.13 -0.10 9.10
N ASN A 486 -21.92 -0.99 8.51
CA ASN A 486 -22.78 -0.70 7.36
C ASN A 486 -24.20 -0.25 7.75
N GLN A 487 -24.48 -0.07 9.03
CA GLN A 487 -25.79 0.34 9.54
C GLN A 487 -25.66 1.27 10.73
N VAL A 488 -26.43 2.36 10.73
CA VAL A 488 -26.54 3.27 11.86
C VAL A 488 -28.03 3.48 12.15
N HIS A 489 -28.45 3.16 13.36
CA HIS A 489 -29.82 3.35 13.82
C HIS A 489 -29.88 4.57 14.73
N VAL A 490 -30.78 5.49 14.39
CA VAL A 490 -31.01 6.74 15.12
C VAL A 490 -32.45 6.79 15.55
N VAL A 491 -32.72 7.24 16.76
CA VAL A 491 -34.03 7.70 17.20
C VAL A 491 -34.02 9.22 17.18
N SER A 492 -35.03 9.82 16.55
CA SER A 492 -35.20 11.26 16.48
C SER A 492 -36.58 11.67 16.89
N SER A 493 -36.73 12.89 17.44
CA SER A 493 -38.01 13.45 17.87
C SER A 493 -38.02 14.97 17.70
N SER A 494 -39.05 15.49 17.04
CA SER A 494 -39.29 16.94 16.89
C SER A 494 -40.80 17.24 16.77
N GLN A 495 -41.16 18.51 17.01
CA GLN A 495 -42.56 18.94 16.90
C GLN A 495 -43.01 19.13 15.45
N ASP A 496 -42.17 19.74 14.62
CA ASP A 496 -42.52 20.14 13.25
C ASP A 496 -41.67 19.44 12.18
N GLY A 497 -40.97 18.35 12.55
CA GLY A 497 -39.98 17.73 11.72
C GLY A 497 -38.63 18.41 11.82
N GLY A 498 -37.63 17.92 11.08
CA GLY A 498 -36.30 18.49 11.09
C GLY A 498 -35.33 17.75 10.17
N TRP A 499 -34.19 18.36 9.92
CA TRP A 499 -33.11 17.78 9.16
C TRP A 499 -32.18 16.98 10.07
N LEU A 500 -32.21 15.68 9.91
CA LEU A 500 -31.30 14.81 10.63
C LEU A 500 -29.94 14.80 9.91
N LEU A 501 -28.93 15.36 10.58
CA LEU A 501 -27.52 15.25 10.19
C LEU A 501 -26.90 14.05 10.90
N LEU A 502 -26.28 13.16 10.14
CA LEU A 502 -25.42 12.10 10.66
C LEU A 502 -23.97 12.38 10.24
N SER A 503 -23.09 12.60 11.22
CA SER A 503 -21.64 12.88 11.00
C SER A 503 -20.89 11.61 10.59
N GLU A 504 -21.35 10.95 9.52
CA GLU A 504 -20.68 9.88 8.79
C GLU A 504 -20.46 10.31 7.35
N SER A 505 -19.29 9.96 6.78
CA SER A 505 -18.97 10.34 5.40
C SER A 505 -19.99 9.78 4.42
N TRP A 506 -20.57 10.67 3.64
CA TRP A 506 -21.44 10.27 2.54
C TRP A 506 -20.64 9.52 1.47
N TYR A 507 -21.17 8.38 1.02
CA TYR A 507 -20.61 7.59 -0.06
C TYR A 507 -21.72 6.98 -0.92
N PRO A 508 -21.53 6.76 -2.25
CA PRO A 508 -22.51 6.07 -3.07
C PRO A 508 -22.88 4.70 -2.50
N GLY A 509 -24.18 4.41 -2.40
CA GLY A 509 -24.68 3.16 -1.83
C GLY A 509 -25.26 3.28 -0.44
N TRP A 510 -25.07 4.38 0.27
CA TRP A 510 -25.84 4.68 1.46
C TRP A 510 -27.30 4.96 1.10
N ARG A 511 -28.22 4.52 1.95
CA ARG A 511 -29.67 4.75 1.90
C ARG A 511 -30.16 5.08 3.28
N VAL A 512 -31.27 5.82 3.36
CA VAL A 512 -31.91 6.14 4.61
C VAL A 512 -33.37 5.64 4.59
N PHE A 513 -33.81 5.09 5.72
CA PHE A 513 -35.14 4.59 5.94
C PHE A 513 -35.71 5.24 7.20
N ILE A 514 -36.93 5.76 7.13
CA ILE A 514 -37.68 6.30 8.28
C ILE A 514 -38.84 5.34 8.54
N ASP A 515 -38.87 4.74 9.73
CA ASP A 515 -39.85 3.73 10.14
C ASP A 515 -40.01 2.58 9.13
N GLY A 516 -38.90 2.25 8.42
CA GLY A 516 -38.87 1.19 7.41
C GLY A 516 -39.13 1.65 5.98
N GLU A 517 -39.57 2.88 5.75
CA GLU A 517 -39.80 3.44 4.41
C GLU A 517 -38.57 4.21 3.93
N GLN A 518 -38.10 3.92 2.69
CA GLN A 518 -36.96 4.60 2.11
C GLN A 518 -37.31 6.05 1.74
N THR A 519 -36.43 6.98 2.13
CA THR A 519 -36.55 8.41 1.80
C THR A 519 -35.26 8.91 1.16
N ASP A 520 -35.25 10.19 0.76
CA ASP A 520 -34.12 10.84 0.12
C ASP A 520 -32.97 11.04 1.10
N LEU A 521 -31.78 10.69 0.66
CA LEU A 521 -30.50 10.91 1.35
C LEU A 521 -29.70 11.97 0.63
N TYR A 522 -29.35 13.02 1.33
CA TYR A 522 -28.59 14.15 0.82
C TYR A 522 -27.15 14.15 1.33
N ARG A 523 -26.26 14.76 0.57
CA ARG A 523 -24.96 15.19 1.11
C ARG A 523 -25.17 16.42 1.96
N ALA A 524 -24.64 16.36 3.17
CA ALA A 524 -24.81 17.41 4.18
C ALA A 524 -23.44 17.89 4.67
N ASP A 525 -23.37 19.19 4.97
CA ASP A 525 -22.17 19.84 5.51
C ASP A 525 -20.89 19.39 4.78
N TYR A 526 -20.94 19.35 3.44
CA TYR A 526 -19.86 18.94 2.54
C TYR A 526 -19.50 17.46 2.57
N LEU A 527 -19.35 16.84 3.76
CA LEU A 527 -18.81 15.48 3.92
C LEU A 527 -19.84 14.46 4.40
N PHE A 528 -20.86 14.90 5.11
CA PHE A 528 -21.74 14.06 5.92
C PHE A 528 -23.05 13.69 5.21
N MET A 529 -23.95 13.02 5.93
CA MET A 529 -25.25 12.58 5.46
C MET A 529 -26.37 13.36 6.11
N GLY A 530 -27.38 13.75 5.32
CA GLY A 530 -28.58 14.44 5.82
C GLY A 530 -29.86 13.86 5.24
N ALA A 531 -30.95 13.86 6.04
CA ALA A 531 -32.28 13.46 5.62
C ALA A 531 -33.31 14.29 6.33
N TRP A 532 -34.42 14.58 5.65
CA TRP A 532 -35.60 15.19 6.29
C TRP A 532 -36.40 14.16 7.07
N VAL A 533 -36.66 14.43 8.35
CA VAL A 533 -37.51 13.59 9.21
C VAL A 533 -38.79 14.34 9.54
N PRO A 534 -39.99 13.73 9.38
CA PRO A 534 -41.25 14.35 9.70
C PRO A 534 -41.43 14.70 11.19
N ALA A 535 -42.53 15.37 11.53
CA ALA A 535 -42.93 15.66 12.92
C ALA A 535 -43.25 14.37 13.67
N GLY A 536 -42.83 14.27 14.94
CA GLY A 536 -43.04 13.11 15.78
C GLY A 536 -41.78 12.41 16.22
N GLN A 537 -41.94 11.20 16.72
CA GLN A 537 -40.83 10.33 17.09
C GLN A 537 -40.65 9.25 16.03
N HIS A 538 -39.46 9.14 15.48
CA HIS A 538 -39.15 8.24 14.37
C HIS A 538 -37.91 7.41 14.64
N ARG A 539 -37.87 6.21 14.03
CA ARG A 539 -36.68 5.39 13.88
C ARG A 539 -36.09 5.61 12.50
N VAL A 540 -34.85 6.06 12.46
CA VAL A 540 -34.12 6.31 11.20
C VAL A 540 -32.97 5.31 11.09
N GLU A 541 -32.94 4.54 10.00
CA GLU A 541 -31.90 3.61 9.64
C GLU A 541 -31.11 4.16 8.46
N PHE A 542 -29.81 4.41 8.64
CA PHE A 542 -28.86 4.59 7.54
C PHE A 542 -28.25 3.25 7.23
N SER A 543 -28.30 2.80 5.97
CA SER A 543 -27.85 1.48 5.57
C SER A 543 -27.01 1.56 4.29
N TYR A 544 -25.78 1.03 4.33
CA TYR A 544 -24.91 0.96 3.17
C TYR A 544 -25.20 -0.30 2.36
N ARG A 545 -25.78 -0.14 1.17
CA ARG A 545 -26.21 -1.24 0.29
C ARG A 545 -25.96 -0.90 -1.18
N PRO A 546 -24.70 -0.97 -1.66
CA PRO A 546 -24.43 -0.71 -3.07
C PRO A 546 -25.16 -1.72 -3.96
N THR A 547 -25.87 -1.22 -4.98
CA THR A 547 -26.76 -2.05 -5.83
C THR A 547 -26.03 -3.08 -6.65
N TYR A 548 -24.77 -2.82 -6.98
CA TYR A 548 -23.95 -3.67 -7.84
C TYR A 548 -23.32 -4.86 -7.10
N ILE A 549 -23.25 -4.87 -5.76
CA ILE A 549 -22.43 -5.87 -5.03
C ILE A 549 -22.92 -7.30 -5.27
N ILE A 550 -24.23 -7.54 -5.28
CA ILE A 550 -24.80 -8.88 -5.51
C ILE A 550 -24.54 -9.35 -6.95
N PRO A 551 -24.87 -8.59 -8.02
CA PRO A 551 -24.55 -8.97 -9.38
C PRO A 551 -23.06 -9.28 -9.60
N VAL A 552 -22.19 -8.47 -9.02
CA VAL A 552 -20.75 -8.62 -9.15
C VAL A 552 -20.23 -9.85 -8.39
N ALA A 553 -20.74 -10.11 -7.20
CA ALA A 553 -20.42 -11.33 -6.45
C ALA A 553 -20.88 -12.59 -7.19
N LEU A 554 -22.07 -12.57 -7.79
CA LEU A 554 -22.56 -13.67 -8.63
C LEU A 554 -21.69 -13.86 -9.87
N MET A 555 -21.28 -12.78 -10.55
CA MET A 555 -20.37 -12.86 -11.71
C MET A 555 -19.04 -13.54 -11.32
N THR A 556 -18.45 -13.14 -10.20
CA THR A 556 -17.22 -13.76 -9.69
C THR A 556 -17.42 -15.22 -9.32
N ALA A 557 -18.49 -15.57 -8.62
CA ALA A 557 -18.79 -16.94 -8.22
C ALA A 557 -19.01 -17.86 -9.43
N LEU A 558 -19.77 -17.42 -10.43
CA LEU A 558 -20.00 -18.14 -11.67
C LEU A 558 -18.73 -18.31 -12.49
N GLY A 559 -17.88 -17.29 -12.51
CA GLY A 559 -16.55 -17.37 -13.14
C GLY A 559 -15.69 -18.47 -12.51
N TRP A 560 -15.59 -18.52 -11.20
CA TRP A 560 -14.86 -19.56 -10.47
C TRP A 560 -15.47 -20.95 -10.68
N LEU A 561 -16.80 -21.07 -10.66
CA LEU A 561 -17.49 -22.32 -10.96
C LEU A 561 -17.13 -22.82 -12.38
N GLY A 562 -17.13 -21.92 -13.36
CA GLY A 562 -16.71 -22.22 -14.73
C GLY A 562 -15.27 -22.74 -14.82
N VAL A 563 -14.33 -22.14 -14.09
CA VAL A 563 -12.94 -22.60 -14.01
C VAL A 563 -12.86 -24.01 -13.40
N VAL A 564 -13.56 -24.27 -12.30
CA VAL A 564 -13.58 -25.60 -11.67
C VAL A 564 -14.14 -26.66 -12.61
N LEU A 565 -15.28 -26.39 -13.26
CA LEU A 565 -15.88 -27.32 -14.21
C LEU A 565 -14.97 -27.58 -15.41
N ALA A 566 -14.29 -26.57 -15.93
CA ALA A 566 -13.30 -26.73 -16.99
C ALA A 566 -12.12 -27.60 -16.55
N ALA A 567 -11.59 -27.37 -15.33
CA ALA A 567 -10.50 -28.17 -14.77
C ALA A 567 -10.88 -29.65 -14.61
N VAL A 568 -12.08 -29.92 -14.09
CA VAL A 568 -12.62 -31.31 -13.96
C VAL A 568 -12.75 -32.00 -15.30
N ARG A 569 -13.25 -31.29 -16.33
CA ARG A 569 -13.37 -31.84 -17.69
C ARG A 569 -12.00 -32.16 -18.32
N LEU A 570 -11.04 -31.27 -18.15
CA LEU A 570 -9.68 -31.47 -18.66
C LEU A 570 -8.95 -32.62 -17.96
N ARG A 571 -9.25 -32.88 -16.66
CA ARG A 571 -8.67 -34.02 -15.93
C ARG A 571 -9.24 -35.39 -16.39
N LYS A 572 -10.44 -35.42 -16.97
CA LYS A 572 -11.09 -36.63 -17.47
C LYS A 572 -10.70 -36.98 -18.91
N ARG A 573 -10.00 -36.11 -19.62
CA ARG A 573 -9.37 -36.32 -20.91
C ARG A 573 -7.88 -36.63 -20.76
#